data_c2da4b0d69a97aaf7193a64d69d1c132
#
_entry.id   c2da4b0d69a97aaf7193a64d69d1c132
#
_cell.length_a   1.000
_cell.length_b   1.000
_cell.length_c   1.000
_cell.angle_alpha   90.00
_cell.angle_beta   90.00
_cell.angle_gamma   90.00
#
_symmetry.space_group_name_H-M   'P 1'
#
loop_
_entity.id
_entity.type
_entity.pdbx_description
1 polymer ?
#
loop_
_entity_poly.entity_id
_entity_poly.type
_entity_poly.pdbx_seq_one_letter_code
_entity_poly.pdbx_strand_id
1 'polypeptide(L)' 'MIDDIVIMKTHCDNISEQAIELKALFSHDSTELNKTRALTNVEMIKNSIAELEFYIKDL' A
#
# COMPACT_ATOMS: atom_id res chain seq x y z
N MET A 1 -7.70 9.08 19.15
CA MET A 1 -8.26 10.33 18.63
C MET A 1 -8.98 10.10 17.33
N ILE A 2 -10.06 10.85 17.09
CA ILE A 2 -10.86 10.68 15.86
C ILE A 2 -10.02 10.91 14.61
N ASP A 3 -9.16 11.93 14.66
CA ASP A 3 -8.31 12.26 13.52
C ASP A 3 -7.33 11.13 13.18
N ASP A 4 -6.80 10.48 14.20
CA ASP A 4 -5.87 9.37 14.00
C ASP A 4 -6.57 8.18 13.36
N ILE A 5 -7.83 7.95 13.74
CA ILE A 5 -8.62 6.86 13.17
C ILE A 5 -8.87 7.12 11.68
N VAL A 6 -9.17 8.38 11.31
CA VAL A 6 -9.36 8.73 9.91
C VAL A 6 -8.07 8.50 9.12
N ILE A 7 -6.93 8.89 9.68
CA ILE A 7 -5.64 8.70 9.02
C ILE A 7 -5.35 7.20 8.84
N MET A 8 -5.62 6.40 9.87
CA MET A 8 -5.41 4.96 9.77
C MET A 8 -6.28 4.32 8.70
N LYS A 9 -7.55 4.75 8.60
CA LYS A 9 -8.43 4.26 7.55
C LYS A 9 -7.93 4.64 6.17
N THR A 10 -7.39 5.85 6.04
CA THR A 10 -6.82 6.31 4.77
C THR A 10 -5.64 5.44 4.36
N HIS A 11 -4.78 5.09 5.31
CA HIS A 11 -3.66 4.19 5.01
C HIS A 11 -4.14 2.81 4.59
N CYS A 12 -5.20 2.31 5.22
CA CYS A 12 -5.79 1.03 4.82
C CYS A 12 -6.31 1.09 3.39
N ASP A 13 -6.96 2.20 3.02
CA ASP A 13 -7.46 2.39 1.66
C ASP A 13 -6.32 2.42 0.66
N ASN A 14 -5.23 3.10 1.00
CA ASN A 14 -4.05 3.18 0.14
C ASN A 14 -3.43 1.79 -0.07
N ILE A 15 -3.34 1.01 0.99
CA ILE A 15 -2.81 -0.35 0.91
C ILE A 15 -3.68 -1.19 -0.01
N SER A 16 -5.00 -1.09 0.13
CA SER A 16 -5.93 -1.83 -0.70
C SER A 16 -5.80 -1.45 -2.17
N GLU A 17 -5.72 -0.16 -2.46
CA GLU A 17 -5.57 0.31 -3.84
C GLU A 17 -4.27 -0.17 -4.45
N GLN A 18 -3.17 -0.06 -3.72
CA GLN A 18 -1.87 -0.50 -4.22
C GLN A 18 -1.84 -2.01 -4.44
N ALA A 19 -2.50 -2.76 -3.56
CA ALA A 19 -2.57 -4.21 -3.71
C ALA A 19 -3.37 -4.60 -4.96
N ILE A 20 -4.45 -3.87 -5.24
CA ILE A 20 -5.25 -4.13 -6.44
C ILE A 20 -4.43 -3.84 -7.70
N GLU A 21 -3.71 -2.72 -7.72
CA GLU A 21 -2.86 -2.38 -8.86
C GLU A 21 -1.76 -3.42 -9.05
N LEU A 22 -1.15 -3.85 -7.94
CA LEU A 22 -0.12 -4.87 -7.99
C LEU A 22 -0.66 -6.18 -8.58
N LYS A 23 -1.83 -6.58 -8.12
CA LYS A 23 -2.48 -7.79 -8.62
C LYS A 23 -2.75 -7.69 -10.12
N ALA A 24 -3.18 -6.51 -10.58
CA ALA A 24 -3.47 -6.29 -11.98
C ALA A 24 -2.23 -6.48 -12.86
N LEU A 25 -1.06 -6.12 -12.35
CA LEU A 25 0.18 -6.30 -13.10
C LEU A 25 0.48 -7.77 -13.37
N PHE A 26 0.04 -8.66 -12.49
CA PHE A 26 0.26 -10.09 -12.65
C PHE A 26 -0.75 -10.76 -13.59
N SER A 27 -1.75 -10.02 -14.02
CA SER A 27 -2.75 -10.51 -14.95
C SER A 27 -2.27 -10.42 -16.39
N HIS A 28 -1.16 -9.72 -16.63
CA HIS A 28 -0.58 -9.52 -17.94
C HIS A 28 0.72 -10.29 -18.05
N ASP A 29 1.21 -10.45 -19.28
CA ASP A 29 2.50 -11.09 -19.47
C ASP A 29 3.57 -10.30 -18.74
N SER A 30 4.41 -11.02 -18.03
CA SER A 30 5.48 -10.38 -17.25
C SER A 30 6.49 -9.74 -18.19
N THR A 31 6.85 -8.50 -17.86
CA THR A 31 7.89 -7.77 -18.58
C THR A 31 8.77 -7.08 -17.55
N GLU A 32 9.93 -6.61 -17.99
CA GLU A 32 10.82 -5.85 -17.11
C GLU A 32 10.11 -4.60 -16.60
N LEU A 33 9.29 -3.98 -17.46
CA LEU A 33 8.54 -2.79 -17.06
C LEU A 33 7.58 -3.09 -15.92
N ASN A 34 6.86 -4.21 -16.04
CA ASN A 34 5.92 -4.61 -15.00
C ASN A 34 6.63 -4.93 -13.69
N LYS A 35 7.82 -5.50 -13.77
CA LYS A 35 8.62 -5.81 -12.59
C LYS A 35 8.95 -4.53 -11.81
N THR A 36 9.39 -3.50 -12.52
CA THR A 36 9.73 -2.22 -11.88
C THR A 36 8.49 -1.60 -11.22
N ARG A 37 7.36 -1.61 -11.91
CA ARG A 37 6.13 -1.06 -11.36
C ARG A 37 5.67 -1.87 -10.15
N ALA A 38 5.80 -3.19 -10.22
CA ALA A 38 5.42 -4.05 -9.11
C ALA A 38 6.24 -3.73 -7.86
N LEU A 39 7.55 -3.53 -8.04
CA LEU A 39 8.41 -3.20 -6.91
C LEU A 39 8.07 -1.82 -6.34
N THR A 40 7.70 -0.87 -7.20
CA THR A 40 7.27 0.45 -6.74
C THR A 40 6.00 0.33 -5.91
N ASN A 41 5.03 -0.46 -6.36
CA ASN A 41 3.79 -0.66 -5.61
C ASN A 41 4.07 -1.32 -4.26
N VAL A 42 4.98 -2.29 -4.24
CA VAL A 42 5.38 -2.94 -2.99
C VAL A 42 5.95 -1.93 -2.01
N GLU A 43 6.81 -1.01 -2.49
CA GLU A 43 7.38 0.02 -1.64
C GLU A 43 6.30 0.93 -1.07
N MET A 44 5.34 1.31 -1.88
CA MET A 44 4.24 2.17 -1.42
C MET A 44 3.41 1.47 -0.36
N ILE A 45 3.16 0.18 -0.53
CA ILE A 45 2.45 -0.62 0.46
C ILE A 45 3.23 -0.66 1.77
N LYS A 46 4.53 -0.91 1.68
CA LYS A 46 5.39 -0.95 2.87
C LYS A 46 5.37 0.37 3.62
N ASN A 47 5.43 1.48 2.89
CA ASN A 47 5.39 2.80 3.52
C ASN A 47 4.07 3.03 4.24
N SER A 48 2.96 2.66 3.61
CA SER A 48 1.65 2.82 4.24
C SER A 48 1.51 1.94 5.47
N ILE A 49 2.07 0.72 5.41
CA ILE A 49 2.06 -0.19 6.55
C ILE A 49 2.88 0.37 7.70
N ALA A 50 4.05 0.93 7.40
CA ALA A 50 4.91 1.51 8.43
C ALA A 50 4.23 2.68 9.13
N GLU A 51 3.56 3.54 8.36
CA GLU A 51 2.82 4.66 8.93
C GLU A 51 1.65 4.17 9.78
N LEU A 52 0.92 3.19 9.28
CA LEU A 52 -0.20 2.61 10.00
C LEU A 52 0.27 2.00 11.32
N GLU A 53 1.38 1.29 11.28
CA GLU A 53 1.97 0.68 12.46
C GLU A 53 2.32 1.73 13.50
N PHE A 54 2.88 2.85 13.06
CA PHE A 54 3.23 3.96 13.93
C PHE A 54 2.00 4.46 14.71
N TYR A 55 0.89 4.65 14.01
CA TYR A 55 -0.33 5.14 14.65
C TYR A 55 -0.93 4.09 15.59
N ILE A 56 -0.87 2.82 15.21
CA ILE A 56 -1.39 1.75 16.06
C ILE A 56 -0.62 1.67 17.37
N LYS A 57 0.69 1.80 17.31
CA LYS A 57 1.52 1.73 18.50
C LYS A 57 1.23 2.86 19.47
N ASP A 58 0.73 3.96 18.96
CA ASP A 58 0.45 5.14 19.76
C ASP A 58 -0.96 5.12 20.36
N LEU A 59 -1.75 4.11 20.02
CA LEU A 59 -3.06 3.97 20.63
C LEU A 59 -2.91 3.50 22.07
#